data_170d4d23e5dc61756be5fad44b60b014
#
_entry.id   170d4d23e5dc61756be5fad44b60b014
#
_cell.length_a   1.000
_cell.length_b   1.000
_cell.length_c   1.000
_cell.angle_alpha   90.00
_cell.angle_beta   90.00
_cell.angle_gamma   90.00
#
_symmetry.space_group_name_H-M   'P 1'
#
loop_
_entity.id
_entity.type
_entity.pdbx_description
1 polymer ?
#
loop_
_entity_poly.entity_id
_entity_poly.type
_entity_poly.pdbx_seq_one_letter_code
_entity_poly.pdbx_strand_id
1 'polypeptide(L)'
;MTSANFTVHLIEDAQSLVWGKIVINAAINPLTALLRVPNGELLNRPSAREMMAKLASEVAEVAHAEKIKLPFDDPVAMVEEVARKTSANQSSMLQDVLRNAPTEIDAICGAVVEIGRKHNIETPINQACWQLARALQKPQ
;
A
#
# COMPACT_ATOMS: atom_id res chain seq x y z
N MET A 1 -22.78 21.00 17.14
CA MET A 1 -22.26 20.58 15.81
C MET A 1 -23.43 20.51 14.85
N THR A 2 -23.29 21.11 13.66
CA THR A 2 -24.35 21.05 12.64
C THR A 2 -24.26 19.69 11.90
N SER A 3 -25.38 19.29 11.25
CA SER A 3 -25.42 18.07 10.45
C SER A 3 -24.35 18.06 9.34
N ALA A 4 -24.11 19.23 8.72
CA ALA A 4 -23.10 19.38 7.66
C ALA A 4 -21.70 19.10 8.19
N ASN A 5 -21.34 19.61 9.38
CA ASN A 5 -20.04 19.37 9.99
C ASN A 5 -19.87 17.89 10.34
N PHE A 6 -20.90 17.25 10.85
CA PHE A 6 -20.86 15.80 11.16
C PHE A 6 -20.61 14.98 9.90
N THR A 7 -21.27 15.30 8.80
CA THR A 7 -21.09 14.61 7.52
C THR A 7 -19.65 14.78 6.99
N VAL A 8 -19.08 15.99 7.07
CA VAL A 8 -17.71 16.26 6.65
C VAL A 8 -16.72 15.43 7.46
N HIS A 9 -16.88 15.36 8.78
CA HIS A 9 -16.01 14.54 9.63
C HIS A 9 -16.08 13.05 9.30
N LEU A 10 -17.27 12.53 8.99
CA LEU A 10 -17.42 11.13 8.57
C LEU A 10 -16.69 10.85 7.26
N ILE A 11 -16.75 11.77 6.30
CA ILE A 11 -16.05 11.62 5.02
C ILE A 11 -14.53 11.64 5.24
N GLU A 12 -14.04 12.58 6.04
CA GLU A 12 -12.61 12.68 6.35
C GLU A 12 -12.09 11.43 7.05
N ASP A 13 -12.85 10.89 8.02
CA ASP A 13 -12.48 9.66 8.73
C ASP A 13 -12.47 8.47 7.78
N ALA A 14 -13.45 8.37 6.88
CA ALA A 14 -13.51 7.30 5.89
C ALA A 14 -12.30 7.37 4.94
N GLN A 15 -11.93 8.56 4.46
CA GLN A 15 -10.77 8.75 3.59
C GLN A 15 -9.47 8.42 4.33
N SER A 16 -9.36 8.81 5.60
CA SER A 16 -8.21 8.50 6.44
C SER A 16 -8.01 6.98 6.52
N LEU A 17 -9.08 6.23 6.79
CA LEU A 17 -9.01 4.78 6.90
C LEU A 17 -8.66 4.12 5.56
N VAL A 18 -9.25 4.58 4.46
CA VAL A 18 -8.95 4.04 3.13
C VAL A 18 -7.48 4.25 2.77
N TRP A 19 -6.96 5.46 2.96
CA TRP A 19 -5.57 5.75 2.65
C TRP A 19 -4.60 5.03 3.59
N GLY A 20 -4.99 4.85 4.86
CA GLY A 20 -4.22 4.04 5.79
C GLY A 20 -4.06 2.60 5.31
N LYS A 21 -5.14 2.01 4.78
CA LYS A 21 -5.08 0.67 4.20
C LYS A 21 -4.22 0.64 2.94
N ILE A 22 -4.29 1.68 2.11
CA ILE A 22 -3.46 1.75 0.90
C ILE A 22 -1.98 1.79 1.27
N VAL A 23 -1.59 2.58 2.28
CA VAL A 23 -0.20 2.61 2.76
C VAL A 23 0.28 1.20 3.11
N ILE A 24 -0.49 0.49 3.91
CA ILE A 24 -0.11 -0.85 4.39
C ILE A 24 -0.09 -1.85 3.23
N ASN A 25 -1.14 -1.88 2.43
CA ASN A 25 -1.26 -2.84 1.33
C ASN A 25 -0.22 -2.61 0.24
N ALA A 26 0.04 -1.35 -0.12
CA ALA A 26 1.06 -1.03 -1.13
C ALA A 26 2.47 -1.42 -0.67
N ALA A 27 2.75 -1.30 0.62
CA ALA A 27 4.08 -1.60 1.16
C ALA A 27 4.32 -3.10 1.34
N ILE A 28 3.28 -3.88 1.64
CA ILE A 28 3.44 -5.30 1.97
C ILE A 28 3.07 -6.22 0.80
N ASN A 29 1.92 -5.98 0.16
CA ASN A 29 1.34 -6.95 -0.75
C ASN A 29 2.18 -7.22 -2.01
N PRO A 30 2.65 -6.20 -2.74
CA PRO A 30 3.45 -6.48 -3.93
C PRO A 30 4.76 -7.20 -3.61
N LEU A 31 5.44 -6.81 -2.53
CA LEU A 31 6.72 -7.40 -2.18
C LEU A 31 6.57 -8.87 -1.79
N THR A 32 5.55 -9.21 -0.99
CA THR A 32 5.30 -10.61 -0.63
C THR A 32 4.90 -11.44 -1.84
N ALA A 33 4.13 -10.87 -2.76
CA ALA A 33 3.75 -11.55 -3.99
C ALA A 33 4.96 -11.80 -4.90
N LEU A 34 5.83 -10.80 -5.03
CA LEU A 34 7.03 -10.92 -5.87
C LEU A 34 8.04 -11.90 -5.29
N LEU A 35 8.25 -11.86 -3.98
CA LEU A 35 9.23 -12.70 -3.31
C LEU A 35 8.67 -14.05 -2.89
N ARG A 36 7.37 -14.21 -2.90
CA ARG A 36 6.64 -15.43 -2.48
C ARG A 36 6.96 -15.82 -1.04
N VAL A 37 6.81 -14.84 -0.15
CA VAL A 37 7.12 -15.00 1.28
C VAL A 37 5.97 -14.49 2.14
N PRO A 38 5.84 -14.98 3.38
CA PRO A 38 4.87 -14.41 4.33
C PRO A 38 5.29 -13.01 4.76
N ASN A 39 4.36 -12.28 5.33
CA ASN A 39 4.52 -10.85 5.63
C ASN A 39 5.75 -10.54 6.49
N GLY A 40 5.98 -11.33 7.52
CA GLY A 40 7.09 -11.08 8.46
C GLY A 40 8.46 -11.25 7.85
N GLU A 41 8.58 -12.02 6.77
CA GLU A 41 9.85 -12.25 6.11
C GLU A 41 10.42 -10.98 5.49
N LEU A 42 9.56 -10.00 5.17
CA LEU A 42 10.02 -8.70 4.67
C LEU A 42 10.90 -7.98 5.69
N LEU A 43 10.66 -8.20 6.99
CA LEU A 43 11.47 -7.60 8.05
C LEU A 43 12.85 -8.25 8.17
N ASN A 44 12.98 -9.51 7.74
CA ASN A 44 14.21 -10.28 7.84
C ASN A 44 15.13 -10.12 6.62
N ARG A 45 14.66 -9.45 5.59
CA ARG A 45 15.42 -9.22 4.35
C ARG A 45 15.69 -7.74 4.21
N PRO A 46 16.93 -7.27 4.45
CA PRO A 46 17.23 -5.83 4.51
C PRO A 46 16.77 -5.04 3.29
N SER A 47 16.99 -5.56 2.08
CA SER A 47 16.56 -4.86 0.85
C SER A 47 15.06 -4.81 0.72
N ALA A 48 14.34 -5.86 1.13
CA ALA A 48 12.88 -5.86 1.11
C ALA A 48 12.32 -4.88 2.13
N ARG A 49 12.92 -4.84 3.32
CA ARG A 49 12.52 -3.90 4.37
C ARG A 49 12.70 -2.45 3.92
N GLU A 50 13.82 -2.17 3.23
CA GLU A 50 14.08 -0.84 2.67
C GLU A 50 13.03 -0.46 1.61
N MET A 51 12.72 -1.38 0.71
CA MET A 51 11.69 -1.16 -0.33
C MET A 51 10.32 -0.93 0.29
N MET A 52 9.99 -1.69 1.33
CA MET A 52 8.73 -1.54 2.06
C MET A 52 8.61 -0.13 2.65
N ALA A 53 9.67 0.38 3.24
CA ALA A 53 9.71 1.74 3.78
C ALA A 53 9.52 2.79 2.69
N LYS A 54 10.16 2.61 1.55
CA LYS A 54 10.03 3.54 0.42
C LYS A 54 8.61 3.52 -0.16
N LEU A 55 8.01 2.35 -0.30
CA LEU A 55 6.63 2.24 -0.76
C LEU A 55 5.67 2.99 0.16
N ALA A 56 5.79 2.76 1.46
CA ALA A 56 4.95 3.43 2.46
C ALA A 56 5.13 4.95 2.42
N SER A 57 6.36 5.42 2.31
CA SER A 57 6.67 6.85 2.28
C SER A 57 6.10 7.54 1.04
N GLU A 58 6.18 6.89 -0.12
CA GLU A 58 5.60 7.44 -1.35
C GLU A 58 4.07 7.58 -1.25
N VAL A 59 3.40 6.56 -0.69
CA VAL A 59 1.95 6.62 -0.51
C VAL A 59 1.57 7.74 0.46
N ALA A 60 2.31 7.86 1.56
CA ALA A 60 2.07 8.92 2.56
C ALA A 60 2.22 10.31 1.95
N GLU A 61 3.22 10.51 1.09
CA GLU A 61 3.43 11.77 0.39
C GLU A 61 2.25 12.12 -0.51
N VAL A 62 1.74 11.15 -1.26
CA VAL A 62 0.58 11.35 -2.11
C VAL A 62 -0.67 11.64 -1.28
N ALA A 63 -0.89 10.91 -0.19
CA ALA A 63 -2.01 11.17 0.72
C ALA A 63 -1.95 12.60 1.27
N HIS A 64 -0.76 13.05 1.65
CA HIS A 64 -0.55 14.41 2.16
C HIS A 64 -0.91 15.44 1.10
N ALA A 65 -0.51 15.23 -0.16
CA ALA A 65 -0.87 16.12 -1.26
C ALA A 65 -2.37 16.16 -1.52
N GLU A 66 -3.07 15.04 -1.27
CA GLU A 66 -4.53 14.97 -1.34
C GLU A 66 -5.21 15.57 -0.09
N LYS A 67 -4.42 16.12 0.83
CA LYS A 67 -4.90 16.69 2.10
C LYS A 67 -5.62 15.66 2.96
N ILE A 68 -5.18 14.42 2.89
CA ILE A 68 -5.69 13.33 3.72
C ILE A 68 -4.79 13.19 4.94
N LYS A 69 -5.40 13.18 6.11
CA LYS A 69 -4.69 12.89 7.35
C LYS A 69 -4.73 11.39 7.58
N LEU A 70 -3.54 10.76 7.58
CA LEU A 70 -3.45 9.32 7.84
C LEU A 70 -3.81 9.02 9.29
N PRO A 71 -4.31 7.80 9.59
CA PRO A 71 -4.70 7.42 10.95
C PRO A 71 -3.51 7.07 11.85
N PHE A 72 -2.30 7.34 11.41
CA PHE A 72 -1.05 7.09 12.15
C PHE A 72 -0.02 8.15 11.76
N ASP A 73 0.91 8.44 12.69
CA ASP A 73 1.91 9.48 12.49
C ASP A 73 3.12 9.00 11.68
N ASP A 74 3.53 7.74 11.88
CA ASP A 74 4.71 7.16 11.21
C ASP A 74 4.30 6.00 10.31
N PRO A 75 4.18 6.25 9.00
CA PRO A 75 3.75 5.20 8.07
C PRO A 75 4.69 3.99 8.03
N VAL A 76 6.00 4.23 8.09
CA VAL A 76 6.98 3.14 8.05
C VAL A 76 6.87 2.28 9.29
N ALA A 77 6.80 2.91 10.47
CA ALA A 77 6.64 2.17 11.73
C ALA A 77 5.35 1.37 11.74
N MET A 78 4.27 1.93 11.23
CA MET A 78 2.97 1.23 11.16
C MET A 78 3.04 0.00 10.26
N VAL A 79 3.64 0.14 9.08
CA VAL A 79 3.76 -0.99 8.14
C VAL A 79 4.62 -2.10 8.75
N GLU A 80 5.73 -1.74 9.40
CA GLU A 80 6.58 -2.73 10.05
C GLU A 80 5.82 -3.45 11.18
N GLU A 81 5.02 -2.72 11.95
CA GLU A 81 4.21 -3.30 13.02
C GLU A 81 3.18 -4.29 12.46
N VAL A 82 2.51 -3.94 11.36
CA VAL A 82 1.55 -4.83 10.70
C VAL A 82 2.26 -6.09 10.19
N ALA A 83 3.41 -5.93 9.54
CA ALA A 83 4.19 -7.07 9.04
C ALA A 83 4.60 -7.99 10.19
N ARG A 84 4.95 -7.44 11.34
CA ARG A 84 5.33 -8.21 12.53
C ARG A 84 4.13 -8.96 13.10
N LYS A 85 2.99 -8.28 13.27
CA LYS A 85 1.77 -8.87 13.82
C LYS A 85 1.16 -9.95 12.93
N THR A 86 1.36 -9.84 11.62
CA THR A 86 0.84 -10.79 10.64
C THR A 86 1.96 -11.65 10.04
N SER A 87 3.03 -11.85 10.79
CA SER A 87 4.29 -12.43 10.32
C SER A 87 4.13 -13.75 9.56
N ALA A 88 3.28 -14.64 10.04
CA ALA A 88 3.07 -15.96 9.44
C ALA A 88 2.04 -15.95 8.32
N ASN A 89 1.35 -14.84 8.09
CA ASN A 89 0.27 -14.76 7.10
C ASN A 89 0.82 -14.51 5.70
N GLN A 90 0.19 -15.13 4.72
CA GLN A 90 0.37 -14.76 3.33
C GLN A 90 -0.53 -13.57 3.02
N SER A 91 -0.02 -12.56 2.32
CA SER A 91 -0.85 -11.44 1.90
C SER A 91 -1.94 -11.89 0.92
N SER A 92 -3.00 -11.12 0.81
CA SER A 92 -4.07 -11.41 -0.15
C SER A 92 -3.53 -11.46 -1.58
N MET A 93 -2.58 -10.58 -1.92
CA MET A 93 -1.98 -10.55 -3.26
C MET A 93 -1.15 -11.80 -3.53
N LEU A 94 -0.35 -12.26 -2.55
CA LEU A 94 0.38 -13.51 -2.69
C LEU A 94 -0.59 -14.67 -2.91
N GLN A 95 -1.67 -14.74 -2.15
CA GLN A 95 -2.69 -15.77 -2.33
C GLN A 95 -3.28 -15.73 -3.73
N ASP A 96 -3.59 -14.54 -4.25
CA ASP A 96 -4.13 -14.39 -5.61
C ASP A 96 -3.13 -14.87 -6.67
N VAL A 97 -1.86 -14.50 -6.53
CA VAL A 97 -0.80 -14.94 -7.45
C VAL A 97 -0.65 -16.45 -7.43
N LEU A 98 -0.66 -17.06 -6.25
CA LEU A 98 -0.52 -18.52 -6.13
C LEU A 98 -1.70 -19.28 -6.75
N ARG A 99 -2.89 -18.69 -6.76
CA ARG A 99 -4.09 -19.26 -7.36
C ARG A 99 -4.25 -18.85 -8.83
N ASN A 100 -3.33 -18.06 -9.36
CA ASN A 100 -3.45 -17.47 -10.69
C ASN A 100 -4.73 -16.64 -10.85
N ALA A 101 -5.15 -15.96 -9.76
CA ALA A 101 -6.30 -15.07 -9.74
C ALA A 101 -5.86 -13.62 -10.00
N PRO A 102 -6.73 -12.75 -10.52
CA PRO A 102 -6.41 -11.33 -10.66
C PRO A 102 -6.11 -10.70 -9.30
N THR A 103 -5.16 -9.77 -9.27
CA THR A 103 -4.80 -9.04 -8.05
C THR A 103 -5.39 -7.64 -8.05
N GLU A 104 -5.32 -6.97 -6.90
CA GLU A 104 -5.78 -5.59 -6.74
C GLU A 104 -4.66 -4.57 -6.94
N ILE A 105 -3.58 -4.94 -7.63
CA ILE A 105 -2.41 -4.07 -7.78
C ILE A 105 -2.76 -2.72 -8.44
N ASP A 106 -3.71 -2.71 -9.39
CA ASP A 106 -4.13 -1.48 -10.06
C ASP A 106 -4.80 -0.51 -9.09
N ALA A 107 -5.60 -1.03 -8.14
CA ALA A 107 -6.31 -0.23 -7.15
C ALA A 107 -5.41 0.18 -5.97
N ILE A 108 -4.24 -0.40 -5.85
CA ILE A 108 -3.28 -0.10 -4.78
C ILE A 108 -2.14 0.75 -5.34
N CYS A 109 -1.08 0.14 -5.83
CA CYS A 109 0.07 0.90 -6.36
C CYS A 109 -0.31 1.72 -7.60
N GLY A 110 -1.16 1.18 -8.48
CA GLY A 110 -1.62 1.90 -9.66
C GLY A 110 -2.33 3.19 -9.31
N ALA A 111 -3.23 3.15 -8.33
CA ALA A 111 -3.95 4.32 -7.86
C ALA A 111 -2.99 5.38 -7.28
N VAL A 112 -2.01 4.94 -6.50
CA VAL A 112 -0.99 5.85 -5.93
C VAL A 112 -0.21 6.56 -7.03
N VAL A 113 0.22 5.82 -8.05
CA VAL A 113 0.96 6.40 -9.18
C VAL A 113 0.11 7.44 -9.91
N GLU A 114 -1.14 7.10 -10.24
CA GLU A 114 -2.02 7.99 -11.00
C GLU A 114 -2.37 9.25 -10.23
N ILE A 115 -2.69 9.12 -8.94
CA ILE A 115 -3.01 10.27 -8.09
C ILE A 115 -1.76 11.13 -7.89
N GLY A 116 -0.60 10.50 -7.67
CA GLY A 116 0.67 11.22 -7.55
C GLY A 116 0.97 12.08 -8.78
N ARG A 117 0.71 11.56 -9.97
CA ARG A 117 0.91 12.32 -11.21
C ARG A 117 0.09 13.59 -11.27
N LYS A 118 -1.13 13.57 -10.72
CA LYS A 118 -1.98 14.78 -10.67
C LYS A 118 -1.37 15.87 -9.81
N HIS A 119 -0.52 15.52 -8.87
CA HIS A 119 0.16 16.44 -7.97
C HIS A 119 1.63 16.65 -8.35
N ASN A 120 2.07 16.16 -9.50
CA ASN A 120 3.46 16.18 -9.94
C ASN A 120 4.41 15.52 -8.91
N ILE A 121 3.94 14.45 -8.28
CA ILE A 121 4.73 13.65 -7.34
C ILE A 121 5.13 12.36 -8.03
N GLU A 122 6.43 12.10 -8.07
CA GLU A 122 6.96 10.86 -8.59
C GLU A 122 6.85 9.78 -7.52
N THR A 123 6.42 8.58 -7.92
CA THR A 123 6.28 7.43 -7.04
C THR A 123 6.97 6.23 -7.71
N PRO A 124 8.30 6.30 -7.88
CA PRO A 124 9.02 5.32 -8.71
C PRO A 124 8.93 3.89 -8.17
N ILE A 125 8.90 3.71 -6.84
CA ILE A 125 8.86 2.37 -6.28
C ILE A 125 7.46 1.76 -6.42
N ASN A 126 6.41 2.53 -6.17
CA ASN A 126 5.04 2.08 -6.43
C ASN A 126 4.85 1.76 -7.91
N GLN A 127 5.41 2.57 -8.80
CA GLN A 127 5.31 2.34 -10.24
C GLN A 127 6.01 1.03 -10.63
N ALA A 128 7.22 0.79 -10.13
CA ALA A 128 7.94 -0.44 -10.41
C ALA A 128 7.18 -1.67 -9.89
N CYS A 129 6.67 -1.60 -8.68
CA CYS A 129 5.89 -2.70 -8.09
C CYS A 129 4.59 -2.94 -8.86
N TRP A 130 3.94 -1.87 -9.33
CA TRP A 130 2.75 -1.97 -10.16
C TRP A 130 3.04 -2.77 -11.43
N GLN A 131 4.10 -2.40 -12.14
CA GLN A 131 4.48 -3.08 -13.37
C GLN A 131 4.89 -4.53 -13.13
N LEU A 132 5.68 -4.79 -12.08
CA LEU A 132 6.15 -6.14 -11.77
C LEU A 132 5.00 -7.06 -11.34
N ALA A 133 4.09 -6.56 -10.51
CA ALA A 133 2.94 -7.35 -10.07
C ALA A 133 2.01 -7.68 -11.25
N ARG A 134 1.80 -6.73 -12.16
CA ARG A 134 1.03 -7.01 -13.38
C ARG A 134 1.72 -8.06 -14.23
N ALA A 135 3.04 -8.03 -14.29
CA ALA A 135 3.82 -9.01 -15.07
C ALA A 135 3.77 -10.42 -14.49
N LEU A 136 3.43 -10.56 -13.20
CA LEU A 136 3.23 -11.87 -12.59
C LEU A 136 1.97 -12.58 -13.08
N GLN A 137 1.00 -11.79 -13.56
CA GLN A 137 -0.28 -12.38 -14.05
C GLN A 137 -0.06 -12.95 -15.43
N LYS A 138 -0.50 -14.18 -15.61
CA LYS A 138 -0.41 -14.84 -16.91
C LYS A 138 -1.41 -14.23 -17.88
N PRO A 139 -1.06 -14.12 -19.17
CA PRO A 139 -2.04 -13.69 -20.18
C PRO A 139 -3.23 -14.63 -20.22
N GLN A 140 -4.42 -14.06 -20.39
CA GLN A 140 -5.65 -14.85 -20.54
C GLN A 140 -5.91 -15.16 -22.00
#